data_016f89005881078a52f58a731842d6d4
#
_entry.id   016f89005881078a52f58a731842d6d4
#
_cell.length_a   1.000
_cell.length_b   1.000
_cell.length_c   1.000
_cell.angle_alpha   90.00
_cell.angle_beta   90.00
_cell.angle_gamma   90.00
#
_symmetry.space_group_name_H-M   'P 1'
#
loop_
_entity.id
_entity.type
_entity.pdbx_description
1 polymer ?
#
loop_
_entity_poly.entity_id
_entity_poly.type
_entity_poly.pdbx_seq_one_letter_code
_entity_poly.pdbx_strand_id
1 'polypeptide(L)'
;MKILRKAADMKAIDKASMSEPYGIAPAVLMENAGRAVCEKGGVYVGGWSGKDVMILCGKGNNGGDGFVTARHILAEGGRVYVYAFGEKDGYSDESKAHLKTLEAMCDGERCSLIYYRTASDSALLIKQLDTCHVVIDALLGTGFKGELREPYKSIVMAVNEAAAGRRVTVISVDMPSGVNSDTGAVSGSESEEESAPVMADLTVTFGAFKQGQFLYPGKACTGKLEIDHIGIPVALSEQCKEAVFLPERQDVIDAVRPRRVDSHKGTHGTVAVLTGCNDMAGAALMAVDGAVRAGAGKVFLYTPSETAKYCIARQPEVMVCGVGPAGTRTLGGSEAREIIDNLENVSVLVMGPGMGKHEGVFDFINCIAEKTTCPMIIDADGLNCLAKHDKQAFFKKYGKRTVITPHPAEFSRLSGLSVRDIKTDLIKAATDFVHTYGVNLVLKGAPTLTVSAKTGHVYVNRTGNAGMATGGMGDVLSGITAAMICHDGIDSLAVAACAAVYLHGAAGDYCARHIGPYGFTATEVASAVPKVLAQWDEARPMPALQEPYIMS
;
A
#
# COMPACT_ATOMS: atom_id res chain seq x y z
N MET A 1 7.11 9.77 7.13
CA MET A 1 6.82 8.57 6.30
C MET A 1 7.80 7.46 6.63
N LYS A 2 7.35 6.23 6.80
CA LYS A 2 8.24 5.08 6.94
C LYS A 2 8.78 4.64 5.59
N ILE A 3 10.01 4.09 5.56
CA ILE A 3 10.63 3.58 4.34
C ILE A 3 10.51 2.06 4.32
N LEU A 4 10.06 1.51 3.19
CA LEU A 4 9.98 0.08 2.95
C LEU A 4 11.26 -0.39 2.24
N ARG A 5 11.87 -1.48 2.74
CA ARG A 5 13.16 -1.97 2.28
C ARG A 5 13.04 -3.26 1.48
N LYS A 6 13.98 -3.48 0.57
CA LYS A 6 14.23 -4.79 -0.06
C LYS A 6 15.18 -5.62 0.81
N ALA A 7 15.22 -6.92 0.59
CA ALA A 7 16.18 -7.81 1.25
C ALA A 7 17.63 -7.36 1.08
N ALA A 8 17.99 -6.85 -0.10
CA ALA A 8 19.33 -6.34 -0.37
C ALA A 8 19.68 -5.11 0.49
N ASP A 9 18.70 -4.20 0.69
CA ASP A 9 18.88 -3.01 1.54
C ASP A 9 19.05 -3.42 2.99
N MET A 10 18.24 -4.36 3.47
CA MET A 10 18.38 -4.89 4.84
C MET A 10 19.73 -5.50 5.08
N LYS A 11 20.23 -6.33 4.14
CA LYS A 11 21.56 -6.90 4.21
C LYS A 11 22.66 -5.83 4.25
N ALA A 12 22.51 -4.73 3.53
CA ALA A 12 23.43 -3.61 3.55
C ALA A 12 23.39 -2.86 4.89
N ILE A 13 22.20 -2.65 5.46
CA ILE A 13 21.98 -2.03 6.77
C ILE A 13 22.61 -2.90 7.89
N ASP A 14 22.36 -4.21 7.88
CA ASP A 14 22.95 -5.14 8.83
C ASP A 14 24.48 -5.09 8.76
N LYS A 15 25.05 -5.17 7.55
CA LYS A 15 26.50 -5.07 7.36
C LYS A 15 27.07 -3.74 7.86
N ALA A 16 26.39 -2.64 7.60
CA ALA A 16 26.80 -1.32 8.07
C ALA A 16 26.74 -1.20 9.59
N SER A 17 25.71 -1.76 10.23
CA SER A 17 25.58 -1.77 11.69
C SER A 17 26.64 -2.61 12.39
N MET A 18 27.10 -3.67 11.74
CA MET A 18 28.18 -4.55 12.23
C MET A 18 29.58 -4.01 11.96
N SER A 19 29.72 -3.01 11.09
CA SER A 19 31.02 -2.40 10.72
C SER A 19 31.28 -1.12 11.53
N GLU A 20 32.55 -0.64 11.53
CA GLU A 20 32.88 0.68 12.06
C GLU A 20 32.03 1.78 11.39
N PRO A 21 31.59 2.81 12.11
CA PRO A 21 31.90 3.10 13.52
C PRO A 21 30.97 2.40 14.54
N TYR A 22 29.98 1.63 14.11
CA TYR A 22 28.97 1.04 15.02
C TYR A 22 29.45 -0.24 15.69
N GLY A 23 30.05 -1.17 14.94
CA GLY A 23 30.70 -2.38 15.46
C GLY A 23 29.77 -3.31 16.25
N ILE A 24 28.45 -3.35 15.95
CA ILE A 24 27.49 -4.17 16.68
C ILE A 24 27.77 -5.65 16.35
N ALA A 25 28.03 -6.45 17.36
CA ALA A 25 28.31 -7.89 17.15
C ALA A 25 27.04 -8.60 16.58
N PRO A 26 27.18 -9.47 15.57
CA PRO A 26 26.06 -10.20 14.97
C PRO A 26 25.22 -10.97 16.01
N ALA A 27 25.85 -11.58 17.00
CA ALA A 27 25.16 -12.29 18.08
C ALA A 27 24.26 -11.37 18.93
N VAL A 28 24.60 -10.08 19.06
CA VAL A 28 23.76 -9.09 19.76
C VAL A 28 22.53 -8.76 18.96
N LEU A 29 22.64 -8.61 17.63
CA LEU A 29 21.47 -8.38 16.76
C LEU A 29 20.51 -9.58 16.82
N MET A 30 21.02 -10.80 16.74
CA MET A 30 20.23 -12.03 16.83
C MET A 30 19.59 -12.20 18.23
N GLU A 31 20.29 -11.89 19.30
CA GLU A 31 19.74 -11.90 20.66
C GLU A 31 18.56 -10.91 20.79
N ASN A 32 18.74 -9.68 20.29
CA ASN A 32 17.69 -8.68 20.30
C ASN A 32 16.48 -9.09 19.43
N ALA A 33 16.71 -9.72 18.28
CA ALA A 33 15.65 -10.20 17.39
C ALA A 33 14.78 -11.27 18.07
N GLY A 34 15.39 -12.31 18.61
CA GLY A 34 14.65 -13.38 19.29
C GLY A 34 13.95 -12.90 20.56
N ARG A 35 14.59 -11.99 21.33
CA ARG A 35 13.97 -11.33 22.48
C ARG A 35 12.73 -10.53 22.06
N ALA A 36 12.81 -9.74 20.98
CA ALA A 36 11.69 -8.96 20.46
C ALA A 36 10.50 -9.85 20.06
N VAL A 37 10.76 -11.03 19.44
CA VAL A 37 9.70 -12.00 19.13
C VAL A 37 9.04 -12.51 20.42
N CYS A 38 9.82 -12.85 21.45
CA CYS A 38 9.28 -13.29 22.74
C CYS A 38 8.44 -12.19 23.38
N GLU A 39 8.94 -10.96 23.49
CA GLU A 39 8.23 -9.84 24.13
C GLU A 39 6.92 -9.50 23.39
N LYS A 40 6.99 -9.24 22.08
CA LYS A 40 5.81 -8.86 21.27
C LYS A 40 4.82 -10.01 21.13
N GLY A 41 5.32 -11.22 20.94
CA GLY A 41 4.52 -12.45 20.92
C GLY A 41 3.83 -12.69 22.25
N GLY A 42 4.55 -12.54 23.36
CA GLY A 42 4.00 -12.66 24.72
C GLY A 42 2.85 -11.70 24.97
N VAL A 43 3.01 -10.43 24.58
CA VAL A 43 1.90 -9.45 24.63
C VAL A 43 0.70 -9.89 23.79
N TYR A 44 0.96 -10.42 22.58
CA TYR A 44 -0.09 -10.86 21.67
C TYR A 44 -0.89 -12.05 22.19
N VAL A 45 -0.22 -13.04 22.79
CA VAL A 45 -0.86 -14.27 23.29
C VAL A 45 -1.26 -14.21 24.77
N GLY A 46 -1.01 -13.09 25.46
CA GLY A 46 -1.36 -12.92 26.89
C GLY A 46 -0.40 -13.63 27.85
N GLY A 47 0.88 -13.70 27.53
CA GLY A 47 1.96 -14.32 28.31
C GLY A 47 2.29 -15.75 27.90
N TRP A 48 3.47 -16.24 28.28
CA TRP A 48 3.98 -17.56 27.90
C TRP A 48 3.77 -18.63 28.95
N SER A 49 3.55 -18.26 30.21
CA SER A 49 3.36 -19.22 31.31
C SER A 49 2.22 -20.20 31.03
N GLY A 50 2.52 -21.49 31.11
CA GLY A 50 1.56 -22.57 30.87
C GLY A 50 1.22 -22.83 29.40
N LYS A 51 1.90 -22.17 28.45
CA LYS A 51 1.72 -22.43 27.02
C LYS A 51 2.71 -23.44 26.49
N ASP A 52 2.21 -24.32 25.62
CA ASP A 52 3.00 -25.20 24.78
C ASP A 52 3.27 -24.50 23.43
N VAL A 53 4.54 -24.28 23.11
CA VAL A 53 4.98 -23.50 21.97
C VAL A 53 5.84 -24.36 21.05
N MET A 54 5.43 -24.51 19.80
CA MET A 54 6.25 -25.14 18.75
C MET A 54 7.07 -24.06 18.05
N ILE A 55 8.37 -24.30 17.86
CA ILE A 55 9.28 -23.37 17.19
C ILE A 55 9.96 -24.08 16.03
N LEU A 56 9.72 -23.58 14.82
CA LEU A 56 10.24 -24.16 13.57
C LEU A 56 11.44 -23.36 13.09
N CYS A 57 12.66 -23.88 13.31
CA CYS A 57 13.92 -23.18 13.05
C CYS A 57 14.60 -23.66 11.76
N GLY A 58 14.62 -22.82 10.72
CA GLY A 58 15.35 -23.08 9.46
C GLY A 58 16.85 -22.98 9.58
N LYS A 59 17.58 -23.24 8.48
CA LYS A 59 19.06 -23.24 8.44
C LYS A 59 19.70 -21.85 8.51
N GLY A 60 18.94 -20.78 8.17
CA GLY A 60 19.46 -19.42 8.11
C GLY A 60 19.45 -18.71 9.46
N ASN A 61 19.79 -17.41 9.45
CA ASN A 61 19.76 -16.55 10.64
C ASN A 61 18.37 -16.48 11.28
N ASN A 62 17.30 -16.57 10.48
CA ASN A 62 15.92 -16.63 10.99
C ASN A 62 15.71 -17.78 11.97
N GLY A 63 16.31 -18.97 11.68
CA GLY A 63 16.31 -20.09 12.63
C GLY A 63 17.11 -19.80 13.89
N GLY A 64 18.20 -19.04 13.78
CA GLY A 64 18.97 -18.53 14.92
C GLY A 64 18.14 -17.64 15.84
N ASP A 65 17.36 -16.72 15.27
CA ASP A 65 16.39 -15.88 16.00
C ASP A 65 15.34 -16.76 16.70
N GLY A 66 14.93 -17.87 16.07
CA GLY A 66 14.05 -18.89 16.64
C GLY A 66 14.65 -19.59 17.87
N PHE A 67 15.96 -19.92 17.85
CA PHE A 67 16.64 -20.52 19.02
C PHE A 67 16.73 -19.54 20.20
N VAL A 68 16.97 -18.27 19.92
CA VAL A 68 16.93 -17.21 20.94
C VAL A 68 15.53 -17.07 21.51
N THR A 69 14.50 -17.00 20.63
CA THR A 69 13.09 -16.92 21.05
C THR A 69 12.71 -18.08 21.99
N ALA A 70 13.16 -19.30 21.68
CA ALA A 70 12.92 -20.48 22.52
C ALA A 70 13.47 -20.30 23.93
N ARG A 71 14.70 -19.80 24.09
CA ARG A 71 15.30 -19.55 25.40
C ARG A 71 14.53 -18.53 26.23
N HIS A 72 14.09 -17.45 25.60
CA HIS A 72 13.32 -16.41 26.28
C HIS A 72 11.93 -16.92 26.70
N ILE A 73 11.23 -17.68 25.84
CA ILE A 73 9.94 -18.30 26.18
C ILE A 73 10.08 -19.26 27.36
N LEU A 74 11.16 -20.07 27.40
CA LEU A 74 11.46 -20.94 28.56
C LEU A 74 11.65 -20.14 29.84
N ALA A 75 12.37 -19.04 29.79
CA ALA A 75 12.61 -18.16 30.94
C ALA A 75 11.32 -17.54 31.46
N GLU A 76 10.34 -17.27 30.58
CA GLU A 76 9.01 -16.75 30.94
C GLU A 76 7.99 -17.84 31.32
N GLY A 77 8.41 -19.10 31.48
CA GLY A 77 7.59 -20.19 32.00
C GLY A 77 6.79 -20.96 30.94
N GLY A 78 7.08 -20.75 29.66
CA GLY A 78 6.55 -21.56 28.56
C GLY A 78 7.20 -22.94 28.47
N ARG A 79 6.56 -23.87 27.76
CA ARG A 79 7.15 -25.14 27.34
C ARG A 79 7.42 -25.07 25.84
N VAL A 80 8.60 -25.47 25.37
CA VAL A 80 8.98 -25.33 23.97
C VAL A 80 9.33 -26.68 23.32
N TYR A 81 8.84 -26.87 22.09
CA TYR A 81 9.17 -27.95 21.17
C TYR A 81 9.87 -27.34 19.96
N VAL A 82 11.20 -27.43 19.94
CA VAL A 82 12.00 -26.81 18.88
C VAL A 82 12.36 -27.82 17.82
N TYR A 83 11.94 -27.57 16.59
CA TYR A 83 12.31 -28.34 15.41
C TYR A 83 13.40 -27.63 14.63
N ALA A 84 14.60 -28.20 14.61
CA ALA A 84 15.76 -27.65 13.90
C ALA A 84 15.91 -28.32 12.53
N PHE A 85 15.78 -27.53 11.47
CA PHE A 85 15.88 -28.00 10.08
C PHE A 85 17.28 -27.76 9.54
N GLY A 86 18.16 -28.71 9.72
CA GLY A 86 19.54 -28.66 9.23
C GLY A 86 20.49 -29.47 10.06
N GLU A 87 21.68 -29.69 9.51
CA GLU A 87 22.79 -30.26 10.25
C GLU A 87 23.45 -29.18 11.12
N LYS A 88 23.96 -29.55 12.31
CA LYS A 88 24.61 -28.60 13.26
C LYS A 88 25.67 -27.73 12.59
N ASP A 89 26.45 -28.33 11.71
CA ASP A 89 27.53 -27.63 11.02
C ASP A 89 27.07 -26.66 9.93
N GLY A 90 25.82 -26.76 9.51
CA GLY A 90 25.22 -25.93 8.45
C GLY A 90 24.69 -24.57 8.91
N TYR A 91 24.65 -24.31 10.22
CA TYR A 91 24.22 -23.01 10.78
C TYR A 91 25.36 -21.99 10.77
N SER A 92 25.03 -20.69 10.80
CA SER A 92 26.02 -19.63 11.05
C SER A 92 26.63 -19.77 12.44
N ASP A 93 27.79 -19.13 12.66
CA ASP A 93 28.46 -19.25 13.95
C ASP A 93 27.62 -18.66 15.09
N GLU A 94 26.89 -17.59 14.83
CA GLU A 94 25.95 -16.98 15.78
C GLU A 94 24.79 -17.95 16.10
N SER A 95 24.18 -18.54 15.08
CA SER A 95 23.11 -19.52 15.26
C SER A 95 23.58 -20.76 16.02
N LYS A 96 24.82 -21.24 15.75
CA LYS A 96 25.44 -22.36 16.49
C LYS A 96 25.63 -22.04 17.98
N ALA A 97 26.04 -20.82 18.29
CA ALA A 97 26.23 -20.40 19.68
C ALA A 97 24.91 -20.43 20.45
N HIS A 98 23.85 -19.89 19.85
CA HIS A 98 22.51 -19.90 20.45
C HIS A 98 21.89 -21.31 20.52
N LEU A 99 22.09 -22.14 19.49
CA LEU A 99 21.68 -23.54 19.48
C LEU A 99 22.36 -24.33 20.61
N LYS A 100 23.68 -24.17 20.79
CA LYS A 100 24.45 -24.82 21.89
C LYS A 100 23.92 -24.41 23.27
N THR A 101 23.59 -23.14 23.44
CA THR A 101 22.99 -22.65 24.69
C THR A 101 21.63 -23.28 24.93
N LEU A 102 20.76 -23.35 23.89
CA LEU A 102 19.46 -23.96 23.98
C LEU A 102 19.55 -25.48 24.27
N GLU A 103 20.49 -26.20 23.64
CA GLU A 103 20.75 -27.61 23.92
C GLU A 103 21.03 -27.86 25.41
N ALA A 104 21.83 -26.99 26.02
CA ALA A 104 22.16 -27.09 27.47
C ALA A 104 20.97 -26.79 28.38
N MET A 105 19.93 -26.11 27.88
CA MET A 105 18.69 -25.80 28.63
C MET A 105 17.59 -26.84 28.42
N CYS A 106 17.70 -27.72 27.42
CA CYS A 106 16.68 -28.73 27.14
C CYS A 106 16.81 -29.92 28.09
N ASP A 107 15.79 -30.10 28.91
CA ASP A 107 15.67 -31.15 29.95
C ASP A 107 14.76 -32.32 29.55
N GLY A 108 14.10 -32.22 28.38
CA GLY A 108 13.11 -33.20 27.90
C GLY A 108 11.72 -32.99 28.48
N GLU A 109 11.54 -32.20 29.52
CA GLU A 109 10.24 -31.89 30.15
C GLU A 109 9.67 -30.55 29.68
N ARG A 110 10.43 -29.46 29.85
CA ARG A 110 10.03 -28.12 29.47
C ARG A 110 10.58 -27.69 28.11
N CYS A 111 11.70 -28.29 27.70
CA CYS A 111 12.32 -28.07 26.41
C CYS A 111 12.62 -29.39 25.72
N SER A 112 12.13 -29.56 24.50
CA SER A 112 12.50 -30.64 23.61
C SER A 112 13.09 -30.07 22.33
N LEU A 113 14.34 -30.45 21.99
CA LEU A 113 14.99 -30.08 20.74
C LEU A 113 15.08 -31.29 19.82
N ILE A 114 14.46 -31.19 18.65
CA ILE A 114 14.31 -32.25 17.66
C ILE A 114 15.01 -31.82 16.38
N TYR A 115 16.03 -32.57 15.96
CA TYR A 115 16.63 -32.41 14.64
C TYR A 115 15.75 -33.09 13.60
N TYR A 116 15.07 -32.32 12.79
CA TYR A 116 14.12 -32.82 11.78
C TYR A 116 14.88 -33.51 10.63
N ARG A 117 14.76 -34.83 10.48
CA ARG A 117 15.49 -35.63 9.50
C ARG A 117 14.65 -36.72 8.83
N THR A 118 13.63 -37.20 9.50
CA THR A 118 12.93 -38.44 9.12
C THR A 118 11.41 -38.26 9.06
N ALA A 119 10.72 -39.21 8.43
CA ALA A 119 9.26 -39.23 8.41
C ALA A 119 8.64 -39.38 9.82
N SER A 120 9.38 -40.01 10.77
CA SER A 120 8.93 -40.09 12.16
C SER A 120 8.95 -38.72 12.85
N ASP A 121 9.90 -37.83 12.51
CA ASP A 121 9.94 -36.48 13.04
C ASP A 121 8.76 -35.64 12.51
N SER A 122 8.35 -35.87 11.24
CA SER A 122 7.15 -35.31 10.64
C SER A 122 5.88 -35.73 11.38
N ALA A 123 5.75 -37.01 11.64
CA ALA A 123 4.59 -37.55 12.37
C ALA A 123 4.51 -37.02 13.80
N LEU A 124 5.66 -36.85 14.47
CA LEU A 124 5.73 -36.26 15.80
C LEU A 124 5.32 -34.79 15.78
N LEU A 125 5.83 -34.02 14.80
CA LEU A 125 5.49 -32.60 14.61
C LEU A 125 3.97 -32.42 14.44
N ILE A 126 3.36 -33.19 13.53
CA ILE A 126 1.91 -33.12 13.26
C ILE A 126 1.12 -33.45 14.55
N LYS A 127 1.51 -34.50 15.29
CA LYS A 127 0.88 -34.84 16.55
C LYS A 127 0.99 -33.74 17.60
N GLN A 128 2.13 -33.04 17.66
CA GLN A 128 2.34 -31.94 18.60
C GLN A 128 1.58 -30.68 18.21
N LEU A 129 1.33 -30.44 16.90
CA LEU A 129 0.46 -29.34 16.44
C LEU A 129 -0.95 -29.43 17.02
N ASP A 130 -1.47 -30.63 17.29
CA ASP A 130 -2.80 -30.80 17.87
C ASP A 130 -2.88 -30.34 19.33
N THR A 131 -1.76 -30.21 20.01
CA THR A 131 -1.68 -29.88 21.45
C THR A 131 -1.00 -28.56 21.75
N CYS A 132 -0.23 -27.98 20.81
CA CYS A 132 0.42 -26.71 21.03
C CYS A 132 -0.57 -25.54 20.94
N HIS A 133 -0.25 -24.46 21.66
CA HIS A 133 -1.02 -23.23 21.72
C HIS A 133 -0.53 -22.21 20.66
N VAL A 134 0.79 -22.22 20.43
CA VAL A 134 1.46 -21.25 19.56
C VAL A 134 2.48 -21.96 18.68
N VAL A 135 2.58 -21.52 17.42
CA VAL A 135 3.65 -21.89 16.49
C VAL A 135 4.47 -20.63 16.19
N ILE A 136 5.78 -20.72 16.37
CA ILE A 136 6.75 -19.70 15.94
C ILE A 136 7.36 -20.17 14.61
N ASP A 137 7.04 -19.47 13.54
CA ASP A 137 7.62 -19.71 12.21
C ASP A 137 8.94 -18.93 12.08
N ALA A 138 10.03 -19.65 12.21
CA ALA A 138 11.41 -19.19 11.98
C ALA A 138 12.11 -20.02 10.88
N LEU A 139 11.34 -20.57 9.91
CA LEU A 139 11.86 -21.42 8.84
C LEU A 139 12.65 -20.61 7.81
N LEU A 140 12.02 -19.58 7.23
CA LEU A 140 12.56 -18.78 6.13
C LEU A 140 12.33 -17.29 6.40
N GLY A 141 13.35 -16.46 6.20
CA GLY A 141 13.28 -15.00 6.34
C GLY A 141 13.32 -14.28 4.99
N THR A 142 13.93 -13.09 4.97
CA THR A 142 14.01 -12.19 3.79
C THR A 142 14.70 -12.78 2.57
N GLY A 143 15.45 -13.86 2.72
CA GLY A 143 16.15 -14.52 1.61
C GLY A 143 15.28 -15.42 0.72
N PHE A 144 14.02 -15.65 1.08
CA PHE A 144 13.15 -16.55 0.33
C PHE A 144 12.74 -16.00 -1.03
N LYS A 145 12.80 -16.86 -2.07
CA LYS A 145 12.33 -16.57 -3.44
C LYS A 145 11.80 -17.85 -4.09
N GLY A 146 10.72 -17.72 -4.86
CA GLY A 146 10.10 -18.82 -5.60
C GLY A 146 9.18 -19.68 -4.73
N GLU A 147 9.31 -21.00 -4.86
CA GLU A 147 8.39 -21.97 -4.27
C GLU A 147 8.97 -22.71 -3.06
N LEU A 148 8.11 -23.01 -2.08
CA LEU A 148 8.46 -23.86 -0.95
C LEU A 148 8.72 -25.30 -1.46
N ARG A 149 9.82 -25.88 -0.99
CA ARG A 149 10.19 -27.27 -1.28
C ARG A 149 10.00 -28.13 -0.05
N GLU A 150 9.92 -29.42 -0.25
CA GLU A 150 9.92 -30.36 0.87
C GLU A 150 11.24 -30.26 1.69
N PRO A 151 11.17 -30.39 3.01
CA PRO A 151 9.97 -30.69 3.82
C PRO A 151 9.13 -29.47 4.20
N TYR A 152 9.57 -28.24 3.90
CA TYR A 152 8.90 -27.01 4.33
C TYR A 152 7.47 -26.88 3.79
N LYS A 153 7.22 -27.34 2.55
CA LYS A 153 5.88 -27.32 1.93
C LYS A 153 4.86 -28.06 2.80
N SER A 154 5.10 -29.33 3.09
CA SER A 154 4.19 -30.16 3.91
C SER A 154 4.00 -29.61 5.33
N ILE A 155 5.06 -29.07 5.94
CA ILE A 155 5.00 -28.52 7.30
C ILE A 155 4.16 -27.25 7.33
N VAL A 156 4.37 -26.32 6.39
CA VAL A 156 3.59 -25.08 6.30
C VAL A 156 2.12 -25.38 6.06
N MET A 157 1.80 -26.37 5.22
CA MET A 157 0.41 -26.81 5.01
C MET A 157 -0.22 -27.30 6.31
N ALA A 158 0.49 -28.14 7.09
CA ALA A 158 -0.01 -28.63 8.38
C ALA A 158 -0.21 -27.50 9.41
N VAL A 159 0.71 -26.52 9.46
CA VAL A 159 0.59 -25.34 10.31
C VAL A 159 -0.64 -24.50 9.92
N ASN A 160 -0.82 -24.25 8.62
CA ASN A 160 -1.96 -23.46 8.13
C ASN A 160 -3.30 -24.18 8.42
N GLU A 161 -3.36 -25.51 8.30
CA GLU A 161 -4.55 -26.31 8.65
C GLU A 161 -4.87 -26.19 10.14
N ALA A 162 -3.85 -26.28 11.01
CA ALA A 162 -4.01 -26.10 12.45
C ALA A 162 -4.49 -24.69 12.79
N ALA A 163 -3.95 -23.66 12.13
CA ALA A 163 -4.34 -22.26 12.29
C ALA A 163 -5.77 -22.01 11.80
N ALA A 164 -6.15 -22.52 10.62
CA ALA A 164 -7.51 -22.39 10.07
C ALA A 164 -8.57 -22.99 11.01
N GLY A 165 -8.23 -24.09 11.71
CA GLY A 165 -9.04 -24.66 12.78
C GLY A 165 -9.08 -23.84 14.08
N ARG A 166 -8.38 -22.69 14.14
CA ARG A 166 -8.20 -21.85 15.35
C ARG A 166 -7.66 -22.61 16.55
N ARG A 167 -6.88 -23.65 16.32
CA ARG A 167 -6.26 -24.48 17.36
C ARG A 167 -4.94 -23.88 17.84
N VAL A 168 -4.23 -23.19 16.97
CA VAL A 168 -2.93 -22.55 17.24
C VAL A 168 -2.90 -21.10 16.78
N THR A 169 -2.10 -20.28 17.48
CA THR A 169 -1.71 -18.94 17.03
C THR A 169 -0.38 -19.03 16.32
N VAL A 170 -0.24 -18.41 15.15
CA VAL A 170 0.99 -18.44 14.35
C VAL A 170 1.69 -17.09 14.42
N ILE A 171 2.97 -17.10 14.85
CA ILE A 171 3.82 -15.91 14.92
C ILE A 171 5.02 -16.13 14.00
N SER A 172 5.18 -15.28 12.98
CA SER A 172 6.33 -15.36 12.06
C SER A 172 7.46 -14.41 12.49
N VAL A 173 8.67 -14.94 12.42
CA VAL A 173 9.93 -14.22 12.66
C VAL A 173 10.35 -13.53 11.37
N ASP A 174 10.42 -12.22 11.39
CA ASP A 174 10.80 -11.31 10.32
C ASP A 174 9.86 -11.32 9.09
N MET A 175 9.64 -12.46 8.47
CA MET A 175 8.74 -12.67 7.32
C MET A 175 7.99 -14.01 7.45
N PRO A 176 6.72 -14.10 7.08
CA PRO A 176 6.06 -15.40 6.97
C PRO A 176 6.78 -16.27 5.92
N SER A 177 7.09 -17.51 6.29
CA SER A 177 7.80 -18.44 5.39
C SER A 177 6.99 -18.70 4.13
N GLY A 178 7.62 -18.54 2.97
CA GLY A 178 6.96 -18.65 1.67
C GLY A 178 6.50 -17.31 1.08
N VAL A 179 6.77 -16.17 1.74
CA VAL A 179 6.52 -14.82 1.22
C VAL A 179 7.83 -14.18 0.76
N ASN A 180 7.85 -13.64 -0.46
CA ASN A 180 8.97 -12.86 -0.97
C ASN A 180 8.97 -11.46 -0.34
N SER A 181 10.04 -11.11 0.36
CA SER A 181 10.17 -9.85 1.08
C SER A 181 10.25 -8.60 0.19
N ASP A 182 10.61 -8.76 -1.08
CA ASP A 182 10.76 -7.65 -2.03
C ASP A 182 9.46 -7.35 -2.77
N THR A 183 8.74 -8.41 -3.20
CA THR A 183 7.59 -8.27 -4.11
C THR A 183 6.25 -8.63 -3.48
N GLY A 184 6.25 -9.31 -2.34
CA GLY A 184 5.03 -9.86 -1.74
C GLY A 184 4.47 -11.08 -2.50
N ALA A 185 5.17 -11.58 -3.52
CA ALA A 185 4.80 -12.83 -4.16
C ALA A 185 4.89 -13.99 -3.14
N VAL A 186 4.01 -14.96 -3.27
CA VAL A 186 3.90 -16.07 -2.33
C VAL A 186 4.13 -17.41 -3.04
N SER A 187 4.60 -18.39 -2.31
CA SER A 187 4.65 -19.79 -2.76
C SER A 187 3.26 -20.27 -3.17
N GLY A 188 3.16 -21.00 -4.26
CA GLY A 188 1.89 -21.46 -4.86
C GLY A 188 1.24 -20.48 -5.84
N SER A 189 1.78 -19.28 -6.01
CA SER A 189 1.22 -18.28 -6.95
C SER A 189 1.57 -18.55 -8.42
N GLU A 190 2.62 -19.31 -8.68
CA GLU A 190 3.15 -19.58 -10.04
C GLU A 190 2.97 -21.02 -10.51
N SER A 191 2.65 -21.96 -9.61
CA SER A 191 2.48 -23.38 -9.91
C SER A 191 1.03 -23.83 -9.74
N GLU A 192 0.64 -24.90 -10.45
CA GLU A 192 -0.64 -25.59 -10.23
C GLU A 192 -0.60 -26.50 -8.99
N GLU A 193 0.56 -26.65 -8.36
CA GLU A 193 0.72 -27.42 -7.15
C GLU A 193 0.20 -26.66 -5.93
N GLU A 194 -0.53 -27.38 -5.07
CA GLU A 194 -0.99 -26.86 -3.78
C GLU A 194 0.21 -26.52 -2.88
N SER A 195 0.64 -25.28 -2.91
CA SER A 195 1.65 -24.72 -2.01
C SER A 195 1.13 -23.39 -1.52
N ALA A 196 1.31 -23.10 -0.24
CA ALA A 196 0.88 -21.87 0.37
C ALA A 196 1.96 -21.36 1.32
N PRO A 197 2.11 -20.04 1.49
CA PRO A 197 2.97 -19.48 2.53
C PRO A 197 2.36 -19.70 3.92
N VAL A 198 3.14 -19.48 4.96
CA VAL A 198 2.61 -19.41 6.32
C VAL A 198 1.61 -18.25 6.43
N MET A 199 0.44 -18.53 7.00
CA MET A 199 -0.58 -17.54 7.34
C MET A 199 -0.41 -17.15 8.80
N ALA A 200 0.34 -16.07 9.06
CA ALA A 200 0.64 -15.61 10.40
C ALA A 200 -0.50 -14.76 10.98
N ASP A 201 -0.73 -14.89 12.30
CA ASP A 201 -1.57 -13.97 13.08
C ASP A 201 -0.77 -12.72 13.48
N LEU A 202 0.53 -12.89 13.73
CA LEU A 202 1.48 -11.83 14.05
C LEU A 202 2.78 -12.07 13.29
N THR A 203 3.35 -11.01 12.71
CA THR A 203 4.73 -11.01 12.22
C THR A 203 5.54 -9.96 12.99
N VAL A 204 6.66 -10.38 13.59
CA VAL A 204 7.62 -9.47 14.23
C VAL A 204 8.80 -9.28 13.30
N THR A 205 8.93 -8.09 12.73
CA THR A 205 9.97 -7.76 11.74
C THR A 205 11.05 -6.86 12.33
N PHE A 206 12.26 -6.87 11.75
CA PHE A 206 13.42 -6.25 12.35
C PHE A 206 14.02 -5.13 11.49
N GLY A 207 14.56 -4.10 12.17
CA GLY A 207 15.28 -2.98 11.58
C GLY A 207 14.41 -2.03 10.77
N ALA A 208 13.79 -2.52 9.70
CA ALA A 208 12.85 -1.77 8.88
C ALA A 208 11.76 -2.69 8.30
N PHE A 209 10.64 -2.11 7.90
CA PHE A 209 9.59 -2.82 7.16
C PHE A 209 10.07 -3.24 5.77
N LYS A 210 9.67 -4.43 5.33
CA LYS A 210 9.97 -4.97 4.00
C LYS A 210 8.82 -4.67 3.03
N GLN A 211 9.13 -4.45 1.75
CA GLN A 211 8.12 -4.12 0.72
C GLN A 211 7.04 -5.20 0.64
N GLY A 212 7.44 -6.47 0.64
CA GLY A 212 6.52 -7.61 0.53
C GLY A 212 5.50 -7.75 1.66
N GLN A 213 5.75 -7.12 2.83
CA GLN A 213 4.80 -7.09 3.95
C GLN A 213 3.59 -6.17 3.69
N PHE A 214 3.67 -5.31 2.66
CA PHE A 214 2.63 -4.35 2.30
C PHE A 214 2.04 -4.59 0.91
N LEU A 215 2.62 -5.51 0.14
CA LEU A 215 2.17 -5.88 -1.20
C LEU A 215 1.38 -7.20 -1.15
N TYR A 216 0.22 -7.24 -1.81
CA TYR A 216 -0.56 -8.48 -1.93
C TYR A 216 0.05 -9.41 -2.99
N PRO A 217 0.00 -10.74 -2.76
CA PRO A 217 -0.69 -11.44 -1.68
C PRO A 217 0.05 -11.49 -0.34
N GLY A 218 1.35 -11.19 -0.26
CA GLY A 218 2.17 -11.29 0.94
C GLY A 218 1.61 -10.56 2.16
N LYS A 219 1.01 -9.37 1.96
CA LYS A 219 0.34 -8.63 3.03
C LYS A 219 -0.76 -9.44 3.73
N ALA A 220 -1.48 -10.28 3.01
CA ALA A 220 -2.53 -11.12 3.60
C ALA A 220 -1.96 -12.20 4.54
N CYS A 221 -0.68 -12.53 4.39
CA CYS A 221 0.00 -13.57 5.15
C CYS A 221 0.65 -13.05 6.44
N THR A 222 0.85 -11.71 6.57
CA THR A 222 1.63 -11.12 7.68
C THR A 222 0.84 -10.95 8.98
N GLY A 223 -0.48 -11.04 8.95
CA GLY A 223 -1.33 -10.76 10.12
C GLY A 223 -1.08 -9.36 10.69
N LYS A 224 -1.07 -9.24 12.02
CA LYS A 224 -0.62 -8.02 12.70
C LYS A 224 0.88 -7.88 12.51
N LEU A 225 1.35 -6.72 12.07
CA LEU A 225 2.77 -6.46 11.81
C LEU A 225 3.34 -5.55 12.90
N GLU A 226 4.35 -6.06 13.60
CA GLU A 226 5.10 -5.34 14.62
C GLU A 226 6.57 -5.22 14.21
N ILE A 227 7.18 -4.06 14.46
CA ILE A 227 8.59 -3.83 14.16
C ILE A 227 9.42 -3.68 15.43
N ASP A 228 10.64 -4.20 15.41
CA ASP A 228 11.66 -3.91 16.41
C ASP A 228 12.96 -3.48 15.71
N HIS A 229 13.62 -2.45 16.23
CA HIS A 229 14.86 -1.95 15.63
C HIS A 229 16.09 -2.78 16.00
N ILE A 230 15.96 -3.72 16.92
CA ILE A 230 16.99 -4.68 17.37
C ILE A 230 18.37 -4.06 17.72
N GLY A 231 18.41 -2.74 17.94
CA GLY A 231 19.63 -1.98 18.19
C GLY A 231 20.30 -1.40 16.94
N ILE A 232 19.73 -1.58 15.76
CA ILE A 232 20.21 -0.94 14.53
C ILE A 232 19.97 0.57 14.63
N PRO A 233 21.00 1.42 14.40
CA PRO A 233 20.83 2.87 14.40
C PRO A 233 19.79 3.33 13.36
N VAL A 234 18.81 4.13 13.79
CA VAL A 234 17.72 4.63 12.93
C VAL A 234 18.27 5.36 11.70
N ALA A 235 19.38 6.10 11.85
CA ALA A 235 20.04 6.79 10.73
C ALA A 235 20.42 5.85 9.57
N LEU A 236 20.77 4.58 9.82
CA LEU A 236 21.05 3.61 8.77
C LEU A 236 19.79 3.16 8.04
N SER A 237 18.68 3.06 8.76
CA SER A 237 17.39 2.65 8.18
C SER A 237 16.71 3.79 7.41
N GLU A 238 17.10 5.05 7.59
CA GLU A 238 16.52 6.22 6.92
C GLU A 238 17.29 6.64 5.65
N GLN A 239 18.53 6.20 5.46
CA GLN A 239 19.33 6.55 4.28
C GLN A 239 18.87 5.75 3.06
N CYS A 240 18.26 6.39 2.05
CA CYS A 240 17.93 5.76 0.77
C CYS A 240 17.83 6.78 -0.35
N LYS A 241 18.37 6.43 -1.55
CA LYS A 241 18.26 7.27 -2.76
C LYS A 241 16.98 7.00 -3.54
N GLU A 242 16.53 5.75 -3.59
CA GLU A 242 15.29 5.33 -4.27
C GLU A 242 14.33 4.80 -3.21
N ALA A 243 13.53 5.69 -2.63
CA ALA A 243 12.71 5.31 -1.50
C ALA A 243 11.31 4.88 -1.93
N VAL A 244 10.91 3.73 -1.40
CA VAL A 244 9.52 3.30 -1.34
C VAL A 244 8.99 3.70 0.03
N PHE A 245 8.02 4.61 0.03
CA PHE A 245 7.47 5.18 1.25
C PHE A 245 6.13 4.54 1.61
N LEU A 246 5.91 4.39 2.91
CA LEU A 246 4.63 4.08 3.50
C LEU A 246 4.11 5.34 4.20
N PRO A 247 3.21 6.10 3.59
CA PRO A 247 2.62 7.28 4.22
C PRO A 247 1.81 6.89 5.45
N GLU A 248 2.01 7.61 6.54
CA GLU A 248 1.21 7.52 7.74
C GLU A 248 0.21 8.69 7.80
N ARG A 249 -0.79 8.58 8.66
CA ARG A 249 -1.82 9.61 8.81
C ARG A 249 -1.22 11.00 9.04
N GLN A 250 -0.22 11.11 9.90
CA GLN A 250 0.42 12.38 10.23
C GLN A 250 1.12 13.00 9.02
N ASP A 251 1.80 12.19 8.20
CA ASP A 251 2.48 12.68 7.00
C ASP A 251 1.51 13.37 6.02
N VAL A 252 0.28 12.83 5.91
CA VAL A 252 -0.74 13.38 5.03
C VAL A 252 -1.41 14.61 5.66
N ILE A 253 -1.64 14.59 6.97
CA ILE A 253 -2.15 15.74 7.72
C ILE A 253 -1.18 16.93 7.59
N ASP A 254 0.12 16.69 7.68
CA ASP A 254 1.15 17.73 7.56
C ASP A 254 1.24 18.30 6.13
N ALA A 255 1.00 17.47 5.12
CA ALA A 255 0.98 17.88 3.71
C ALA A 255 -0.29 18.69 3.36
N VAL A 256 -1.44 18.33 3.92
CA VAL A 256 -2.73 19.00 3.71
C VAL A 256 -2.92 20.08 4.77
N ARG A 257 -2.48 21.30 4.49
CA ARG A 257 -2.57 22.42 5.44
C ARG A 257 -4.02 22.81 5.74
N PRO A 258 -4.32 23.32 6.95
CA PRO A 258 -5.63 23.87 7.27
C PRO A 258 -5.91 25.12 6.44
N ARG A 259 -7.18 25.37 6.15
CA ARG A 259 -7.59 26.58 5.44
C ARG A 259 -7.36 27.81 6.30
N ARG A 260 -6.84 28.85 5.70
CA ARG A 260 -6.70 30.15 6.38
C ARG A 260 -8.08 30.79 6.55
N VAL A 261 -8.26 31.52 7.65
CA VAL A 261 -9.53 32.20 7.95
C VAL A 261 -9.86 33.27 6.91
N ASP A 262 -8.84 33.92 6.32
CA ASP A 262 -8.96 34.95 5.29
C ASP A 262 -9.04 34.37 3.86
N SER A 263 -9.16 33.08 3.69
CA SER A 263 -9.22 32.43 2.38
C SER A 263 -10.58 32.67 1.68
N HIS A 264 -10.56 32.67 0.36
CA HIS A 264 -11.74 32.79 -0.49
C HIS A 264 -11.75 31.70 -1.59
N LYS A 265 -12.83 31.55 -2.31
CA LYS A 265 -12.98 30.51 -3.36
C LYS A 265 -11.85 30.49 -4.40
N GLY A 266 -11.19 31.64 -4.66
CA GLY A 266 -10.08 31.73 -5.59
C GLY A 266 -8.77 31.13 -5.04
N THR A 267 -8.56 31.12 -3.72
CA THR A 267 -7.35 30.57 -3.10
C THR A 267 -7.31 29.03 -3.10
N HIS A 268 -8.47 28.40 -3.26
CA HIS A 268 -8.60 26.94 -3.28
C HIS A 268 -8.70 26.37 -4.70
N GLY A 269 -8.28 27.15 -5.70
CA GLY A 269 -8.16 26.75 -7.09
C GLY A 269 -9.49 26.55 -7.81
N THR A 270 -9.37 26.42 -9.12
CA THR A 270 -10.47 26.16 -10.05
C THR A 270 -10.22 24.83 -10.73
N VAL A 271 -11.12 23.86 -10.52
CA VAL A 271 -11.09 22.54 -11.16
C VAL A 271 -12.02 22.57 -12.37
N ALA A 272 -11.54 22.19 -13.55
CA ALA A 272 -12.38 21.92 -14.70
C ALA A 272 -12.44 20.40 -14.96
N VAL A 273 -13.63 19.84 -14.88
CA VAL A 273 -13.92 18.43 -15.17
C VAL A 273 -14.51 18.39 -16.57
N LEU A 274 -13.72 17.86 -17.52
CA LEU A 274 -14.07 17.76 -18.94
C LEU A 274 -14.39 16.30 -19.23
N THR A 275 -15.66 15.90 -19.11
CA THR A 275 -16.00 14.49 -19.03
C THR A 275 -17.47 14.22 -19.28
N GLY A 276 -17.83 12.94 -19.30
CA GLY A 276 -19.18 12.45 -19.52
C GLY A 276 -19.53 12.26 -20.99
N CYS A 277 -20.43 11.35 -21.22
CA CYS A 277 -21.20 11.21 -22.44
C CYS A 277 -22.64 10.88 -22.07
N ASN A 278 -23.54 10.84 -23.07
CA ASN A 278 -24.97 10.70 -22.81
C ASN A 278 -25.33 9.46 -21.94
N ASP A 279 -24.57 8.38 -22.09
CA ASP A 279 -24.85 7.11 -21.41
C ASP A 279 -24.11 6.98 -20.06
N MET A 280 -23.20 7.93 -19.72
CA MET A 280 -22.33 7.88 -18.54
C MET A 280 -22.28 9.21 -17.76
N ALA A 281 -23.39 9.91 -17.64
CA ALA A 281 -23.52 11.15 -16.86
C ALA A 281 -23.14 10.96 -15.37
N GLY A 282 -23.34 9.76 -14.83
CA GLY A 282 -22.99 9.43 -13.44
C GLY A 282 -21.51 9.56 -13.13
N ALA A 283 -20.61 9.18 -14.06
CA ALA A 283 -19.17 9.33 -13.89
C ALA A 283 -18.75 10.81 -13.78
N ALA A 284 -19.36 11.68 -14.62
CA ALA A 284 -19.15 13.12 -14.54
C ALA A 284 -19.58 13.69 -13.18
N LEU A 285 -20.75 13.28 -12.68
CA LEU A 285 -21.28 13.71 -11.37
C LEU A 285 -20.38 13.25 -10.21
N MET A 286 -19.89 12.01 -10.24
CA MET A 286 -18.99 11.48 -9.21
C MET A 286 -17.64 12.18 -9.21
N ALA A 287 -17.08 12.51 -10.37
CA ALA A 287 -15.83 13.25 -10.47
C ALA A 287 -15.96 14.68 -9.91
N VAL A 288 -17.04 15.41 -10.23
CA VAL A 288 -17.26 16.75 -9.66
C VAL A 288 -17.57 16.69 -8.17
N ASP A 289 -18.31 15.67 -7.69
CA ASP A 289 -18.60 15.51 -6.26
C ASP A 289 -17.28 15.25 -5.47
N GLY A 290 -16.40 14.39 -5.98
CA GLY A 290 -15.08 14.21 -5.42
C GLY A 290 -14.29 15.51 -5.28
N ALA A 291 -14.30 16.37 -6.29
CA ALA A 291 -13.60 17.65 -6.27
C ALA A 291 -14.22 18.64 -5.28
N VAL A 292 -15.55 18.78 -5.26
CA VAL A 292 -16.28 19.66 -4.34
C VAL A 292 -16.04 19.22 -2.89
N ARG A 293 -16.24 17.93 -2.59
CA ARG A 293 -16.12 17.37 -1.23
C ARG A 293 -14.70 17.40 -0.68
N ALA A 294 -13.69 17.33 -1.56
CA ALA A 294 -12.30 17.48 -1.17
C ALA A 294 -11.84 18.95 -1.06
N GLY A 295 -12.75 19.90 -1.34
CA GLY A 295 -12.54 21.29 -1.03
C GLY A 295 -12.01 22.16 -2.17
N ALA A 296 -12.21 21.82 -3.43
CA ALA A 296 -11.94 22.72 -4.54
C ALA A 296 -12.72 24.04 -4.39
N GLY A 297 -12.09 25.17 -4.71
CA GLY A 297 -12.71 26.50 -4.56
C GLY A 297 -13.83 26.79 -5.56
N LYS A 298 -13.63 26.32 -6.79
CA LYS A 298 -14.62 26.36 -7.89
C LYS A 298 -14.52 25.07 -8.69
N VAL A 299 -15.65 24.54 -9.10
CA VAL A 299 -15.71 23.37 -9.99
C VAL A 299 -16.58 23.66 -11.18
N PHE A 300 -16.02 23.48 -12.37
CA PHE A 300 -16.72 23.54 -13.65
C PHE A 300 -16.83 22.14 -14.21
N LEU A 301 -18.01 21.80 -14.71
CA LEU A 301 -18.23 20.59 -15.49
C LEU A 301 -18.51 20.97 -16.93
N TYR A 302 -17.60 20.63 -17.84
CA TYR A 302 -17.80 20.70 -19.27
C TYR A 302 -18.16 19.30 -19.79
N THR A 303 -19.37 19.16 -20.28
CA THR A 303 -19.94 17.89 -20.69
C THR A 303 -20.82 18.09 -21.93
N PRO A 304 -21.08 17.06 -22.75
CA PRO A 304 -21.96 17.22 -23.92
C PRO A 304 -23.29 17.89 -23.56
N SER A 305 -23.83 18.72 -24.46
CA SER A 305 -25.04 19.50 -24.21
C SER A 305 -26.24 18.64 -23.76
N GLU A 306 -26.36 17.40 -24.25
CA GLU A 306 -27.40 16.48 -23.77
C GLU A 306 -27.15 15.97 -22.36
N THR A 307 -25.91 15.66 -22.01
CA THR A 307 -25.49 15.21 -20.67
C THR A 307 -25.69 16.31 -19.63
N ALA A 308 -25.37 17.56 -19.98
CA ALA A 308 -25.50 18.72 -19.11
C ALA A 308 -26.92 18.88 -18.52
N LYS A 309 -27.97 18.54 -19.29
CA LYS A 309 -29.35 18.61 -18.84
C LYS A 309 -29.65 17.75 -17.61
N TYR A 310 -28.96 16.60 -17.49
CA TYR A 310 -29.10 15.70 -16.33
C TYR A 310 -28.24 16.14 -15.15
N CYS A 311 -27.10 16.79 -15.41
CA CYS A 311 -26.14 17.16 -14.39
C CYS A 311 -26.54 18.42 -13.62
N ILE A 312 -27.12 19.42 -14.27
CA ILE A 312 -27.49 20.72 -13.68
C ILE A 312 -28.36 20.57 -12.43
N ALA A 313 -29.34 19.67 -12.46
CA ALA A 313 -30.30 19.48 -11.36
C ALA A 313 -29.73 18.69 -10.17
N ARG A 314 -28.55 18.07 -10.33
CA ARG A 314 -27.97 17.16 -9.34
C ARG A 314 -26.84 17.78 -8.51
N GLN A 315 -26.15 18.79 -9.05
CA GLN A 315 -25.00 19.42 -8.42
C GLN A 315 -25.11 20.96 -8.51
N PRO A 316 -25.93 21.61 -7.66
CA PRO A 316 -26.19 23.05 -7.74
C PRO A 316 -24.96 23.91 -7.43
N GLU A 317 -23.94 23.38 -6.73
CA GLU A 317 -22.70 24.08 -6.41
C GLU A 317 -21.70 24.07 -7.59
N VAL A 318 -21.95 23.28 -8.63
CA VAL A 318 -21.07 23.10 -9.80
C VAL A 318 -21.57 23.92 -10.97
N MET A 319 -20.67 24.62 -11.63
CA MET A 319 -20.99 25.34 -12.87
C MET A 319 -20.99 24.37 -14.04
N VAL A 320 -22.17 23.89 -14.42
CA VAL A 320 -22.33 22.90 -15.52
C VAL A 320 -22.47 23.63 -16.84
N CYS A 321 -21.54 23.36 -17.75
CA CYS A 321 -21.44 23.94 -19.10
C CYS A 321 -21.71 22.83 -20.13
N GLY A 322 -22.82 22.93 -20.84
CA GLY A 322 -23.11 22.06 -21.99
C GLY A 322 -22.26 22.48 -23.18
N VAL A 323 -21.54 21.53 -23.78
CA VAL A 323 -20.62 21.76 -24.89
C VAL A 323 -21.17 21.18 -26.17
N GLY A 324 -20.97 21.91 -27.27
CA GLY A 324 -21.52 21.59 -28.58
C GLY A 324 -22.99 21.97 -28.77
N PRO A 325 -23.51 21.95 -30.01
CA PRO A 325 -24.88 22.27 -30.33
C PRO A 325 -25.86 21.33 -29.59
N ALA A 326 -27.14 21.73 -29.56
CA ALA A 326 -28.19 20.89 -28.98
C ALA A 326 -28.18 19.50 -29.64
N GLY A 327 -28.21 18.45 -28.83
CA GLY A 327 -28.11 17.06 -29.28
C GLY A 327 -26.71 16.48 -29.27
N THR A 328 -25.66 17.24 -28.91
CA THR A 328 -24.30 16.70 -28.73
C THR A 328 -24.28 15.69 -27.60
N ARG A 329 -23.77 14.49 -27.88
CA ARG A 329 -23.75 13.33 -26.96
C ARG A 329 -22.36 12.90 -26.51
N THR A 330 -21.33 13.39 -27.18
CA THR A 330 -19.91 13.03 -26.94
C THR A 330 -19.04 14.26 -27.13
N LEU A 331 -17.81 14.23 -26.56
CA LEU A 331 -16.82 15.28 -26.70
C LEU A 331 -15.77 14.89 -27.75
N GLY A 332 -15.47 15.77 -28.69
CA GLY A 332 -14.49 15.60 -29.75
C GLY A 332 -13.68 16.87 -29.99
N GLY A 333 -12.85 16.88 -31.04
CA GLY A 333 -11.96 18.02 -31.33
C GLY A 333 -12.69 19.35 -31.60
N SER A 334 -13.94 19.34 -32.11
CA SER A 334 -14.78 20.54 -32.25
C SER A 334 -15.15 21.13 -30.90
N GLU A 335 -15.62 20.28 -30.00
CA GLU A 335 -16.05 20.65 -28.66
C GLU A 335 -14.84 21.14 -27.82
N ALA A 336 -13.64 20.56 -28.01
CA ALA A 336 -12.42 21.04 -27.40
C ALA A 336 -12.13 22.50 -27.76
N ARG A 337 -12.20 22.85 -29.06
CA ARG A 337 -11.93 24.22 -29.54
C ARG A 337 -12.94 25.24 -28.99
N GLU A 338 -14.19 24.84 -28.78
CA GLU A 338 -15.24 25.71 -28.23
C GLU A 338 -14.93 26.16 -26.79
N ILE A 339 -14.26 25.33 -25.99
CA ILE A 339 -14.08 25.59 -24.56
C ILE A 339 -12.70 26.10 -24.17
N ILE A 340 -11.72 26.12 -25.08
CA ILE A 340 -10.32 26.45 -24.78
C ILE A 340 -10.18 27.80 -24.05
N ASP A 341 -10.85 28.83 -24.52
CA ASP A 341 -10.75 30.19 -23.94
C ASP A 341 -11.32 30.24 -22.52
N ASN A 342 -12.25 29.35 -22.19
CA ASN A 342 -12.83 29.24 -20.84
C ASN A 342 -11.88 28.54 -19.85
N LEU A 343 -10.80 27.93 -20.32
CA LEU A 343 -9.84 27.18 -19.50
C LEU A 343 -8.61 28.01 -19.07
N GLU A 344 -8.49 29.28 -19.44
CA GLU A 344 -7.33 30.13 -19.18
C GLU A 344 -6.98 30.22 -17.68
N ASN A 345 -7.99 30.33 -16.82
CA ASN A 345 -7.83 30.49 -15.36
C ASN A 345 -8.11 29.20 -14.57
N VAL A 346 -8.02 28.03 -15.21
CA VAL A 346 -8.20 26.74 -14.57
C VAL A 346 -6.90 26.29 -13.91
N SER A 347 -6.97 25.83 -12.67
CA SER A 347 -5.82 25.35 -11.90
C SER A 347 -5.47 23.91 -12.23
N VAL A 348 -6.46 23.07 -12.58
CA VAL A 348 -6.28 21.65 -12.89
C VAL A 348 -7.45 21.12 -13.75
N LEU A 349 -7.14 20.19 -14.64
CA LEU A 349 -8.10 19.52 -15.51
C LEU A 349 -8.29 18.06 -15.09
N VAL A 350 -9.52 17.57 -15.16
CA VAL A 350 -9.86 16.14 -15.08
C VAL A 350 -10.49 15.73 -16.40
N MET A 351 -9.94 14.69 -17.05
CA MET A 351 -10.42 14.16 -18.31
C MET A 351 -10.51 12.64 -18.26
N GLY A 352 -11.49 12.06 -18.92
CA GLY A 352 -11.57 10.62 -19.12
C GLY A 352 -12.76 9.91 -18.48
N PRO A 353 -13.15 10.19 -17.21
CA PRO A 353 -14.30 9.52 -16.60
C PRO A 353 -15.56 9.60 -17.47
N GLY A 354 -16.06 8.45 -17.94
CA GLY A 354 -17.31 8.40 -18.72
C GLY A 354 -17.30 9.17 -20.05
N MET A 355 -16.16 9.39 -20.69
CA MET A 355 -16.11 10.04 -22.02
C MET A 355 -16.56 9.13 -23.17
N GLY A 356 -16.64 7.82 -22.91
CA GLY A 356 -16.94 6.84 -23.94
C GLY A 356 -15.71 6.43 -24.77
N LYS A 357 -15.94 5.56 -25.76
CA LYS A 357 -14.87 4.91 -26.56
C LYS A 357 -14.86 5.35 -28.03
N HIS A 358 -15.47 6.49 -28.36
CA HIS A 358 -15.47 6.99 -29.73
C HIS A 358 -14.13 7.62 -30.13
N GLU A 359 -13.85 7.69 -31.42
CA GLU A 359 -12.54 8.12 -31.95
C GLU A 359 -12.17 9.57 -31.59
N GLY A 360 -13.16 10.47 -31.47
CA GLY A 360 -12.95 11.88 -31.15
C GLY A 360 -12.39 12.17 -29.75
N VAL A 361 -12.37 11.18 -28.82
CA VAL A 361 -11.87 11.37 -27.45
C VAL A 361 -10.39 11.74 -27.45
N PHE A 362 -9.59 11.12 -28.31
CA PHE A 362 -8.17 11.45 -28.40
C PHE A 362 -7.95 12.88 -28.90
N ASP A 363 -8.68 13.27 -29.93
CA ASP A 363 -8.59 14.62 -30.50
C ASP A 363 -9.00 15.68 -29.47
N PHE A 364 -10.03 15.38 -28.65
CA PHE A 364 -10.43 16.23 -27.56
C PHE A 364 -9.29 16.38 -26.52
N ILE A 365 -8.80 15.27 -25.98
CA ILE A 365 -7.74 15.26 -24.95
C ILE A 365 -6.48 15.95 -25.47
N ASN A 366 -6.04 15.62 -26.70
CA ASN A 366 -4.83 16.18 -27.28
C ASN A 366 -4.96 17.69 -27.55
N CYS A 367 -6.13 18.14 -28.06
CA CYS A 367 -6.38 19.56 -28.31
C CYS A 367 -6.37 20.36 -27.00
N ILE A 368 -7.03 19.88 -25.95
CA ILE A 368 -7.00 20.52 -24.63
C ILE A 368 -5.57 20.52 -24.05
N ALA A 369 -4.87 19.39 -24.11
CA ALA A 369 -3.50 19.29 -23.64
C ALA A 369 -2.55 20.22 -24.40
N GLU A 370 -2.75 20.46 -25.67
CA GLU A 370 -1.91 21.37 -26.46
C GLU A 370 -2.10 22.82 -26.10
N LYS A 371 -3.31 23.22 -25.76
CA LYS A 371 -3.70 24.62 -25.58
C LYS A 371 -3.70 25.08 -24.12
N THR A 372 -3.54 24.16 -23.16
CA THR A 372 -3.47 24.47 -21.74
C THR A 372 -2.09 24.17 -21.17
N THR A 373 -1.75 24.81 -20.04
CA THR A 373 -0.46 24.59 -19.33
C THR A 373 -0.64 24.04 -17.93
N CYS A 374 -1.85 24.06 -17.38
CA CYS A 374 -2.13 23.58 -16.05
C CYS A 374 -1.97 22.04 -15.95
N PRO A 375 -1.80 21.51 -14.73
CA PRO A 375 -1.84 20.07 -14.46
C PRO A 375 -3.11 19.41 -14.98
N MET A 376 -3.02 18.14 -15.36
CA MET A 376 -4.15 17.35 -15.79
C MET A 376 -4.14 15.95 -15.19
N ILE A 377 -5.34 15.44 -14.92
CA ILE A 377 -5.61 14.06 -14.51
C ILE A 377 -6.31 13.37 -15.68
N ILE A 378 -5.82 12.18 -16.03
CA ILE A 378 -6.43 11.36 -17.09
C ILE A 378 -6.75 10.00 -16.48
N ASP A 379 -8.04 9.61 -16.54
CA ASP A 379 -8.55 8.35 -16.00
C ASP A 379 -9.45 7.61 -17.00
N ALA A 380 -9.80 6.38 -16.70
CA ALA A 380 -10.85 5.58 -17.35
C ALA A 380 -10.79 5.58 -18.90
N ASP A 381 -11.84 6.07 -19.57
CA ASP A 381 -11.91 6.07 -21.04
C ASP A 381 -10.79 6.91 -21.69
N GLY A 382 -10.34 7.97 -21.01
CA GLY A 382 -9.17 8.74 -21.47
C GLY A 382 -7.91 7.89 -21.54
N LEU A 383 -7.66 7.03 -20.55
CA LEU A 383 -6.53 6.09 -20.54
C LEU A 383 -6.69 5.00 -21.62
N ASN A 384 -7.91 4.46 -21.76
CA ASN A 384 -8.22 3.49 -22.79
C ASN A 384 -7.99 4.06 -24.19
N CYS A 385 -8.27 5.33 -24.37
CA CYS A 385 -8.04 6.06 -25.61
C CYS A 385 -6.53 6.23 -25.87
N LEU A 386 -5.77 6.75 -24.89
CA LEU A 386 -4.33 6.92 -24.98
C LEU A 386 -3.60 5.59 -25.29
N ALA A 387 -4.08 4.47 -24.73
CA ALA A 387 -3.48 3.16 -24.99
C ALA A 387 -3.53 2.73 -26.47
N LYS A 388 -4.47 3.25 -27.24
CA LYS A 388 -4.67 2.95 -28.67
C LYS A 388 -3.92 3.90 -29.62
N HIS A 389 -3.39 5.02 -29.11
CA HIS A 389 -2.73 6.05 -29.87
C HIS A 389 -1.24 6.14 -29.52
N ASP A 390 -0.51 7.10 -30.11
CA ASP A 390 0.90 7.34 -29.78
C ASP A 390 1.03 7.99 -28.38
N LYS A 391 0.86 7.16 -27.35
CA LYS A 391 1.02 7.57 -25.95
C LYS A 391 2.44 8.05 -25.65
N GLN A 392 3.46 7.58 -26.39
CA GLN A 392 4.84 8.00 -26.16
C GLN A 392 5.04 9.46 -26.57
N ALA A 393 4.54 9.85 -27.73
CA ALA A 393 4.56 11.25 -28.18
C ALA A 393 3.75 12.13 -27.22
N PHE A 394 2.58 11.68 -26.78
CA PHE A 394 1.73 12.40 -25.84
C PHE A 394 2.43 12.62 -24.50
N PHE A 395 2.93 11.59 -23.86
CA PHE A 395 3.58 11.71 -22.54
C PHE A 395 4.95 12.42 -22.62
N LYS A 396 5.70 12.28 -23.70
CA LYS A 396 6.93 13.06 -23.91
C LYS A 396 6.65 14.56 -23.87
N LYS A 397 5.50 15.00 -24.39
CA LYS A 397 5.11 16.41 -24.45
C LYS A 397 4.44 16.89 -23.17
N TYR A 398 3.57 16.05 -22.55
CA TYR A 398 2.69 16.47 -21.47
C TYR A 398 2.85 15.69 -20.16
N GLY A 399 3.64 14.62 -20.12
CA GLY A 399 3.71 13.68 -18.99
C GLY A 399 4.07 14.34 -17.66
N LYS A 400 5.02 15.30 -17.66
CA LYS A 400 5.48 15.97 -16.42
C LYS A 400 4.36 16.68 -15.64
N ARG A 401 3.32 17.15 -16.34
CA ARG A 401 2.15 17.81 -15.73
C ARG A 401 0.89 16.92 -15.71
N THR A 402 1.06 15.65 -16.04
CA THR A 402 -0.04 14.68 -16.08
C THR A 402 0.04 13.72 -14.89
N VAL A 403 -1.10 13.44 -14.29
CA VAL A 403 -1.32 12.32 -13.37
C VAL A 403 -2.26 11.34 -14.06
N ILE A 404 -1.87 10.10 -14.18
CA ILE A 404 -2.74 9.03 -14.68
C ILE A 404 -3.15 8.10 -13.55
N THR A 405 -4.39 7.60 -13.61
CA THR A 405 -5.00 6.82 -12.51
C THR A 405 -5.52 5.45 -12.95
N PRO A 406 -4.72 4.62 -13.67
CA PRO A 406 -5.20 3.35 -14.18
C PRO A 406 -5.48 2.31 -13.07
N HIS A 407 -6.50 1.48 -13.26
CA HIS A 407 -6.61 0.19 -12.60
C HIS A 407 -5.75 -0.86 -13.34
N PRO A 408 -5.47 -2.06 -12.78
CA PRO A 408 -4.54 -3.03 -13.37
C PRO A 408 -4.83 -3.39 -14.84
N ALA A 409 -6.11 -3.49 -15.24
CA ALA A 409 -6.43 -3.82 -16.64
C ALA A 409 -6.23 -2.62 -17.59
N GLU A 410 -6.42 -1.38 -17.16
CA GLU A 410 -6.06 -0.17 -17.92
C GLU A 410 -4.56 -0.04 -18.01
N PHE A 411 -3.84 -0.28 -16.91
CA PHE A 411 -2.40 -0.26 -16.88
C PHE A 411 -1.78 -1.32 -17.81
N SER A 412 -2.37 -2.53 -17.84
CA SER A 412 -1.98 -3.58 -18.80
C SER A 412 -2.07 -3.09 -20.26
N ARG A 413 -3.15 -2.40 -20.63
CA ARG A 413 -3.30 -1.83 -22.00
C ARG A 413 -2.27 -0.73 -22.29
N LEU A 414 -1.98 0.10 -21.28
CA LEU A 414 -1.00 1.18 -21.39
C LEU A 414 0.44 0.66 -21.46
N SER A 415 0.80 -0.29 -20.60
CA SER A 415 2.17 -0.80 -20.48
C SER A 415 2.51 -1.89 -21.49
N GLY A 416 1.51 -2.64 -21.95
CA GLY A 416 1.70 -3.86 -22.74
C GLY A 416 2.03 -5.10 -21.91
N LEU A 417 2.13 -4.96 -20.57
CA LEU A 417 2.36 -6.09 -19.65
C LEU A 417 1.06 -6.83 -19.38
N SER A 418 1.13 -8.14 -19.12
CA SER A 418 -0.03 -8.86 -18.63
C SER A 418 -0.37 -8.44 -17.18
N VAL A 419 -1.63 -8.58 -16.78
CA VAL A 419 -2.04 -8.31 -15.38
C VAL A 419 -1.28 -9.21 -14.39
N ARG A 420 -0.92 -10.42 -14.81
CA ARG A 420 -0.10 -11.35 -14.01
C ARG A 420 1.31 -10.79 -13.79
N ASP A 421 1.99 -10.34 -14.86
CA ASP A 421 3.33 -9.77 -14.77
C ASP A 421 3.35 -8.52 -13.89
N ILE A 422 2.33 -7.66 -14.03
CA ILE A 422 2.16 -6.47 -13.19
C ILE A 422 2.08 -6.85 -11.70
N LYS A 423 1.30 -7.89 -11.37
CA LYS A 423 1.13 -8.36 -9.98
C LYS A 423 2.36 -9.07 -9.42
N THR A 424 3.19 -9.67 -10.26
CA THR A 424 4.41 -10.39 -9.84
C THR A 424 5.45 -9.43 -9.24
N ASP A 425 5.61 -8.24 -9.82
CA ASP A 425 6.44 -7.16 -9.25
C ASP A 425 5.80 -5.80 -9.53
N LEU A 426 4.84 -5.46 -8.67
CA LEU A 426 3.99 -4.27 -8.82
C LEU A 426 4.80 -2.97 -8.81
N ILE A 427 5.80 -2.87 -7.93
CA ILE A 427 6.63 -1.67 -7.79
C ILE A 427 7.50 -1.52 -9.04
N LYS A 428 8.14 -2.58 -9.50
CA LYS A 428 8.98 -2.55 -10.70
C LYS A 428 8.17 -2.16 -11.94
N ALA A 429 7.02 -2.79 -12.15
CA ALA A 429 6.15 -2.48 -13.29
C ALA A 429 5.74 -1.00 -13.30
N ALA A 430 5.37 -0.45 -12.13
CA ALA A 430 4.97 0.95 -11.98
C ALA A 430 6.15 1.92 -12.20
N THR A 431 7.32 1.64 -11.62
CA THR A 431 8.51 2.50 -11.74
C THR A 431 9.09 2.49 -13.14
N ASP A 432 9.18 1.34 -13.80
CA ASP A 432 9.66 1.23 -15.18
C ASP A 432 8.76 2.03 -16.14
N PHE A 433 7.44 1.97 -15.94
CA PHE A 433 6.50 2.74 -16.75
C PHE A 433 6.70 4.25 -16.56
N VAL A 434 6.78 4.71 -15.31
CA VAL A 434 6.98 6.13 -14.98
C VAL A 434 8.31 6.63 -15.53
N HIS A 435 9.37 5.84 -15.45
CA HIS A 435 10.68 6.16 -15.99
C HIS A 435 10.65 6.27 -17.53
N THR A 436 9.93 5.37 -18.18
CA THR A 436 9.82 5.34 -19.66
C THR A 436 9.03 6.52 -20.20
N TYR A 437 7.92 6.88 -19.54
CA TYR A 437 6.97 7.85 -20.07
C TYR A 437 7.04 9.23 -19.38
N GLY A 438 7.72 9.38 -18.25
CA GLY A 438 7.85 10.64 -17.53
C GLY A 438 6.52 11.19 -17.01
N VAL A 439 5.57 10.32 -16.63
CA VAL A 439 4.22 10.66 -16.17
C VAL A 439 4.02 10.25 -14.71
N ASN A 440 3.31 11.06 -13.91
CA ASN A 440 2.94 10.65 -12.57
C ASN A 440 1.84 9.59 -12.60
N LEU A 441 2.01 8.53 -11.84
CA LEU A 441 1.16 7.35 -11.88
C LEU A 441 0.47 7.12 -10.53
N VAL A 442 -0.84 6.89 -10.55
CA VAL A 442 -1.61 6.26 -9.47
C VAL A 442 -2.10 4.91 -9.98
N LEU A 443 -1.37 3.84 -9.68
CA LEU A 443 -1.79 2.49 -10.04
C LEU A 443 -2.77 1.98 -8.99
N LYS A 444 -4.06 2.00 -9.34
CA LYS A 444 -5.16 1.61 -8.45
C LYS A 444 -5.11 0.10 -8.14
N GLY A 445 -5.34 -0.27 -6.89
CA GLY A 445 -5.36 -1.66 -6.46
C GLY A 445 -5.25 -1.79 -4.95
N ALA A 446 -4.98 -3.01 -4.50
CA ALA A 446 -4.64 -3.31 -3.12
C ALA A 446 -3.19 -3.85 -3.07
N PRO A 447 -2.23 -3.00 -2.61
CA PRO A 447 -2.36 -1.57 -2.35
C PRO A 447 -2.40 -0.72 -3.63
N THR A 448 -2.89 0.52 -3.52
CA THR A 448 -2.67 1.53 -4.57
C THR A 448 -1.26 2.10 -4.45
N LEU A 449 -0.55 2.21 -5.57
CA LEU A 449 0.76 2.84 -5.65
C LEU A 449 0.66 4.22 -6.30
N THR A 450 1.33 5.22 -5.71
CA THR A 450 1.59 6.50 -6.38
C THR A 450 3.07 6.61 -6.70
N VAL A 451 3.42 6.92 -7.95
CA VAL A 451 4.82 7.02 -8.40
C VAL A 451 5.08 8.40 -8.99
N SER A 452 6.14 9.04 -8.51
CA SER A 452 6.54 10.39 -8.93
C SER A 452 7.38 10.36 -10.20
N ALA A 453 6.95 11.07 -11.24
CA ALA A 453 7.74 11.28 -12.45
C ALA A 453 9.03 12.10 -12.22
N LYS A 454 9.04 12.94 -11.18
CA LYS A 454 10.17 13.84 -10.88
C LYS A 454 11.28 13.15 -10.09
N THR A 455 10.92 12.31 -9.11
CA THR A 455 11.86 11.74 -8.14
C THR A 455 12.00 10.23 -8.23
N GLY A 456 11.11 9.54 -8.94
CA GLY A 456 11.01 8.08 -8.89
C GLY A 456 10.47 7.52 -7.57
N HIS A 457 10.15 8.37 -6.60
CA HIS A 457 9.61 7.92 -5.31
C HIS A 457 8.28 7.19 -5.49
N VAL A 458 8.14 6.10 -4.76
CA VAL A 458 6.92 5.28 -4.72
C VAL A 458 6.26 5.45 -3.35
N TYR A 459 4.96 5.70 -3.35
CA TYR A 459 4.15 5.76 -2.13
C TYR A 459 3.16 4.60 -2.14
N VAL A 460 3.24 3.73 -1.13
CA VAL A 460 2.37 2.56 -0.96
C VAL A 460 1.23 2.94 -0.04
N ASN A 461 0.01 2.98 -0.56
CA ASN A 461 -1.16 3.35 0.23
C ASN A 461 -1.60 2.21 1.15
N ARG A 462 -2.01 2.56 2.38
CA ARG A 462 -2.47 1.60 3.38
C ARG A 462 -3.94 1.76 3.80
N THR A 463 -4.61 2.80 3.30
CA THR A 463 -6.03 3.06 3.59
C THR A 463 -6.92 2.45 2.53
N GLY A 464 -8.18 2.22 2.87
CA GLY A 464 -9.17 1.59 2.02
C GLY A 464 -9.41 0.13 2.38
N ASN A 465 -10.53 -0.38 1.93
CA ASN A 465 -11.00 -1.72 2.25
C ASN A 465 -11.74 -2.35 1.06
N ALA A 466 -12.06 -3.64 1.17
CA ALA A 466 -12.70 -4.42 0.11
C ALA A 466 -14.11 -3.90 -0.28
N GLY A 467 -14.82 -3.20 0.61
CA GLY A 467 -16.10 -2.58 0.30
C GLY A 467 -16.02 -1.49 -0.77
N MET A 468 -14.83 -0.95 -1.01
CA MET A 468 -14.59 0.01 -2.10
C MET A 468 -14.52 -0.63 -3.50
N ALA A 469 -14.64 -1.94 -3.62
CA ALA A 469 -14.64 -2.64 -4.91
C ALA A 469 -16.02 -2.49 -5.62
N THR A 470 -16.41 -1.25 -5.93
CA THR A 470 -17.67 -0.91 -6.62
C THR A 470 -17.46 0.19 -7.66
N GLY A 471 -18.40 0.33 -8.59
CA GLY A 471 -18.33 1.35 -9.65
C GLY A 471 -18.32 2.78 -9.10
N GLY A 472 -17.62 3.67 -9.81
CA GLY A 472 -17.56 5.10 -9.48
C GLY A 472 -16.46 5.53 -8.51
N MET A 473 -15.81 4.61 -7.79
CA MET A 473 -14.75 4.93 -6.85
C MET A 473 -13.56 5.64 -7.53
N GLY A 474 -13.20 5.22 -8.77
CA GLY A 474 -12.16 5.88 -9.57
C GLY A 474 -12.54 7.30 -9.96
N ASP A 475 -13.80 7.52 -10.34
CA ASP A 475 -14.30 8.84 -10.75
C ASP A 475 -14.21 9.82 -9.57
N VAL A 476 -14.65 9.41 -8.38
CA VAL A 476 -14.52 10.19 -7.13
C VAL A 476 -13.04 10.47 -6.81
N LEU A 477 -12.15 9.48 -6.94
CA LEU A 477 -10.71 9.66 -6.71
C LEU A 477 -10.11 10.69 -7.66
N SER A 478 -10.52 10.71 -8.93
CA SER A 478 -10.04 11.69 -9.91
C SER A 478 -10.40 13.12 -9.50
N GLY A 479 -11.62 13.33 -8.99
CA GLY A 479 -12.06 14.61 -8.42
C GLY A 479 -11.29 15.01 -7.16
N ILE A 480 -11.11 14.07 -6.21
CA ILE A 480 -10.32 14.32 -4.99
C ILE A 480 -8.88 14.69 -5.35
N THR A 481 -8.28 13.99 -6.34
CA THR A 481 -6.92 14.27 -6.80
C THR A 481 -6.80 15.68 -7.36
N ALA A 482 -7.78 16.15 -8.11
CA ALA A 482 -7.82 17.52 -8.62
C ALA A 482 -7.87 18.56 -7.48
N ALA A 483 -8.72 18.34 -6.49
CA ALA A 483 -8.79 19.23 -5.33
C ALA A 483 -7.47 19.26 -4.53
N MET A 484 -6.80 18.13 -4.37
CA MET A 484 -5.50 18.05 -3.69
C MET A 484 -4.38 18.74 -4.48
N ILE A 485 -4.42 18.72 -5.82
CA ILE A 485 -3.48 19.49 -6.66
C ILE A 485 -3.69 21.00 -6.48
N CYS A 486 -4.91 21.44 -6.24
CA CYS A 486 -5.23 22.86 -5.95
C CYS A 486 -4.88 23.26 -4.52
N HIS A 487 -4.49 22.30 -3.66
CA HIS A 487 -4.32 22.58 -2.24
C HIS A 487 -3.05 23.40 -1.99
N ASP A 488 -3.19 24.53 -1.25
CA ASP A 488 -2.08 25.39 -0.87
C ASP A 488 -1.05 24.62 -0.02
N GLY A 489 0.22 24.69 -0.42
CA GLY A 489 1.33 24.01 0.26
C GLY A 489 1.68 22.62 -0.25
N ILE A 490 1.05 22.13 -1.32
CA ILE A 490 1.44 20.89 -2.00
C ILE A 490 2.08 21.23 -3.35
N ASP A 491 3.40 21.25 -3.42
CA ASP A 491 4.16 21.63 -4.61
C ASP A 491 4.45 20.50 -5.60
N SER A 492 4.00 19.27 -5.29
CA SER A 492 4.27 18.07 -6.08
C SER A 492 2.99 17.34 -6.46
N LEU A 493 2.80 17.11 -7.77
CA LEU A 493 1.66 16.33 -8.28
C LEU A 493 1.59 14.92 -7.67
N ALA A 494 2.74 14.28 -7.47
CA ALA A 494 2.78 12.95 -6.85
C ALA A 494 2.41 12.99 -5.37
N VAL A 495 2.81 14.02 -4.63
CA VAL A 495 2.41 14.19 -3.22
C VAL A 495 0.92 14.50 -3.12
N ALA A 496 0.39 15.36 -3.99
CA ALA A 496 -1.05 15.63 -4.08
C ALA A 496 -1.85 14.36 -4.38
N ALA A 497 -1.41 13.57 -5.37
CA ALA A 497 -2.03 12.30 -5.71
C ALA A 497 -1.93 11.28 -4.56
N CYS A 498 -0.80 11.20 -3.87
CA CYS A 498 -0.64 10.36 -2.68
C CYS A 498 -1.61 10.76 -1.56
N ALA A 499 -1.74 12.06 -1.27
CA ALA A 499 -2.69 12.57 -0.28
C ALA A 499 -4.14 12.27 -0.68
N ALA A 500 -4.47 12.43 -1.97
CA ALA A 500 -5.80 12.10 -2.52
C ALA A 500 -6.14 10.62 -2.36
N VAL A 501 -5.20 9.72 -2.70
CA VAL A 501 -5.37 8.26 -2.55
C VAL A 501 -5.57 7.89 -1.09
N TYR A 502 -4.75 8.47 -0.19
CA TYR A 502 -4.88 8.23 1.24
C TYR A 502 -6.22 8.71 1.79
N LEU A 503 -6.64 9.93 1.44
CA LEU A 503 -7.91 10.52 1.86
C LEU A 503 -9.11 9.73 1.34
N HIS A 504 -9.09 9.34 0.06
CA HIS A 504 -10.12 8.51 -0.55
C HIS A 504 -10.25 7.15 0.16
N GLY A 505 -9.14 6.47 0.42
CA GLY A 505 -9.14 5.22 1.17
C GLY A 505 -9.63 5.40 2.62
N ALA A 506 -9.18 6.46 3.31
CA ALA A 506 -9.64 6.77 4.67
C ALA A 506 -11.15 7.09 4.73
N ALA A 507 -11.70 7.73 3.69
CA ALA A 507 -13.14 7.94 3.56
C ALA A 507 -13.90 6.62 3.33
N GLY A 508 -13.34 5.70 2.55
CA GLY A 508 -13.85 4.33 2.42
C GLY A 508 -13.83 3.56 3.74
N ASP A 509 -12.76 3.71 4.53
CA ASP A 509 -12.66 3.10 5.87
C ASP A 509 -13.64 3.73 6.86
N TYR A 510 -13.92 5.02 6.70
CA TYR A 510 -14.98 5.69 7.46
C TYR A 510 -16.35 5.07 7.12
N CYS A 511 -16.67 4.90 5.83
CA CYS A 511 -17.93 4.28 5.39
C CYS A 511 -18.05 2.84 5.91
N ALA A 512 -17.01 2.02 5.81
CA ALA A 512 -17.02 0.65 6.31
C ALA A 512 -17.32 0.56 7.82
N ARG A 513 -16.86 1.52 8.62
CA ARG A 513 -17.12 1.58 10.06
C ARG A 513 -18.52 2.09 10.43
N HIS A 514 -19.09 3.00 9.64
CA HIS A 514 -20.34 3.71 10.00
C HIS A 514 -21.57 3.20 9.24
N ILE A 515 -21.38 2.61 8.07
CA ILE A 515 -22.44 2.04 7.24
C ILE A 515 -22.38 0.52 7.29
N GLY A 516 -21.16 -0.04 7.19
CA GLY A 516 -20.89 -1.47 7.15
C GLY A 516 -19.89 -1.83 6.06
N PRO A 517 -19.31 -3.05 6.08
CA PRO A 517 -18.24 -3.43 5.16
C PRO A 517 -18.74 -3.68 3.72
N TYR A 518 -20.04 -3.70 3.49
CA TYR A 518 -20.66 -3.97 2.19
C TYR A 518 -21.72 -2.92 1.84
N GLY A 519 -21.85 -2.62 0.55
CA GLY A 519 -22.98 -1.89 -0.01
C GLY A 519 -22.91 -0.37 0.09
N PHE A 520 -21.86 0.23 0.65
CA PHE A 520 -21.67 1.67 0.54
C PHE A 520 -21.21 2.05 -0.87
N THR A 521 -21.64 3.22 -1.31
CA THR A 521 -21.47 3.71 -2.68
C THR A 521 -20.31 4.72 -2.80
N ALA A 522 -19.87 4.99 -4.03
CA ALA A 522 -18.87 6.01 -4.30
C ALA A 522 -19.30 7.42 -3.85
N THR A 523 -20.58 7.76 -3.95
CA THR A 523 -21.11 9.04 -3.47
C THR A 523 -21.13 9.15 -1.94
N GLU A 524 -21.30 8.04 -1.23
CA GLU A 524 -21.15 8.02 0.23
C GLU A 524 -19.70 8.19 0.64
N VAL A 525 -18.75 7.60 -0.11
CA VAL A 525 -17.31 7.85 0.10
C VAL A 525 -16.96 9.31 -0.15
N ALA A 526 -17.46 9.92 -1.24
CA ALA A 526 -17.30 11.36 -1.46
C ALA A 526 -17.87 12.19 -0.29
N SER A 527 -19.06 11.83 0.20
CA SER A 527 -19.72 12.49 1.34
C SER A 527 -18.98 12.30 2.68
N ALA A 528 -18.16 11.24 2.81
CA ALA A 528 -17.31 10.99 3.98
C ALA A 528 -16.01 11.81 3.98
N VAL A 529 -15.55 12.30 2.81
CA VAL A 529 -14.31 13.07 2.67
C VAL A 529 -14.24 14.27 3.63
N PRO A 530 -15.24 15.16 3.72
CA PRO A 530 -15.20 16.28 4.66
C PRO A 530 -15.12 15.84 6.12
N LYS A 531 -15.73 14.71 6.47
CA LYS A 531 -15.71 14.15 7.83
C LYS A 531 -14.31 13.67 8.21
N VAL A 532 -13.59 13.04 7.28
CA VAL A 532 -12.20 12.62 7.48
C VAL A 532 -11.30 13.85 7.61
N LEU A 533 -11.48 14.87 6.77
CA LEU A 533 -10.72 16.12 6.85
C LEU A 533 -10.95 16.84 8.19
N ALA A 534 -12.19 16.88 8.69
CA ALA A 534 -12.50 17.43 10.01
C ALA A 534 -11.75 16.68 11.13
N GLN A 535 -11.72 15.34 11.10
CA GLN A 535 -10.93 14.54 12.04
C GLN A 535 -9.41 14.81 11.95
N TRP A 536 -8.92 15.21 10.79
CA TRP A 536 -7.52 15.59 10.62
C TRP A 536 -7.24 16.97 11.22
N ASP A 537 -8.15 17.92 11.07
CA ASP A 537 -8.02 19.25 11.69
C ASP A 537 -8.08 19.17 13.22
N GLU A 538 -8.96 18.35 13.78
CA GLU A 538 -9.02 18.08 15.23
C GLU A 538 -7.74 17.41 15.78
N ALA A 539 -7.06 16.61 14.98
CA ALA A 539 -5.81 15.94 15.36
C ALA A 539 -4.58 16.84 15.31
N ARG A 540 -4.69 18.07 14.76
CA ARG A 540 -3.60 19.04 14.76
C ARG A 540 -3.48 19.69 16.13
N PRO A 541 -2.24 19.98 16.60
CA PRO A 541 -2.09 20.83 17.76
C PRO A 541 -2.77 22.17 17.47
N MET A 542 -3.73 22.57 18.31
CA MET A 542 -4.35 23.88 18.20
C MET A 542 -3.23 24.94 18.19
N PRO A 543 -3.20 25.86 17.20
CA PRO A 543 -2.39 27.05 17.36
C PRO A 543 -2.81 27.71 18.68
N ALA A 544 -1.84 28.09 19.51
CA ALA A 544 -2.14 28.81 20.75
C ALA A 544 -3.17 29.89 20.41
N LEU A 545 -4.36 29.80 20.99
CA LEU A 545 -5.41 30.79 20.81
C LEU A 545 -4.77 32.14 21.11
N GLN A 546 -4.59 32.97 20.10
CA GLN A 546 -4.43 34.41 20.36
C GLN A 546 -5.72 34.80 21.07
N GLU A 547 -5.60 35.16 22.33
CA GLU A 547 -6.74 35.65 23.11
C GLU A 547 -7.47 36.68 22.25
N PRO A 548 -8.82 36.62 22.18
CA PRO A 548 -9.54 37.64 21.43
C PRO A 548 -9.15 39.00 22.02
N TYR A 549 -8.68 39.91 21.17
CA TYR A 549 -8.49 41.29 21.57
C TYR A 549 -9.82 41.79 22.14
N ILE A 550 -9.93 41.81 23.46
CA ILE A 550 -10.98 42.55 24.14
C ILE A 550 -10.59 44.01 23.99
N MET A 551 -11.22 44.69 23.03
CA MET A 551 -11.17 46.16 23.03
C MET A 551 -11.83 46.65 24.32
N SER A 552 -11.01 47.19 25.19
CA SER A 552 -11.44 47.95 26.36
C SER A 552 -12.02 49.28 25.94
#